data_c63964f4fc27b9b3392318d95f8ff72d
#
_entry.id   c63964f4fc27b9b3392318d95f8ff72d
#
_cell.length_a   1.000
_cell.length_b   1.000
_cell.length_c   1.000
_cell.angle_alpha   90.00
_cell.angle_beta   90.00
_cell.angle_gamma   90.00
#
_symmetry.space_group_name_H-M   'P 1'
#
loop_
_entity.id
_entity.type
_entity.pdbx_description
1 polymer ?
#
loop_
_entity_poly.entity_id
_entity_poly.type
_entity_poly.pdbx_seq_one_letter_code
_entity_poly.pdbx_strand_id
1 'polypeptide(L)'
;MLLERLSTHLAVVFAMLTSLTANADGGTLESQLRSAAENGQAAQVRSLLDQGAKLEARDKMGRTPLLLATHNNQVEAARVLIDAGADVNAKDSIEDSPYLYAGARGHNDILKLTLAHGADLSSTNRYGGTALIPAAERGHVETVRLLIAAGVAVDHVNKLHWTALLEAIILGDGGQRHVDIVRELIKAEADVNLADGDGITPLQHARQRGYKEIQVLLERAGARA
;
A
#
# COMPACT_ATOMS: atom_id res chain seq x y z
N MET A 1 54.11 25.81 30.86
CA MET A 1 53.69 24.38 30.83
C MET A 1 52.40 24.09 31.60
N LEU A 2 51.93 24.89 32.56
CA LEU A 2 50.64 24.63 33.26
C LEU A 2 49.43 25.27 32.59
N LEU A 3 49.59 26.34 31.81
CA LEU A 3 48.52 27.07 31.12
C LEU A 3 48.08 26.41 29.78
N GLU A 4 48.93 25.64 29.13
CA GLU A 4 48.57 24.95 27.87
C GLU A 4 47.73 23.68 28.09
N ARG A 5 47.86 23.04 29.27
CA ARG A 5 47.04 21.84 29.57
C ARG A 5 45.61 22.15 29.97
N LEU A 6 45.32 23.37 30.44
CA LEU A 6 43.98 23.82 30.79
C LEU A 6 43.13 24.18 29.55
N SER A 7 43.78 24.62 28.47
CA SER A 7 43.10 24.98 27.20
C SER A 7 42.55 23.76 26.46
N THR A 8 43.29 22.66 26.44
CA THR A 8 42.88 21.44 25.71
C THR A 8 41.74 20.67 26.39
N HIS A 9 41.65 20.71 27.73
CA HIS A 9 40.54 20.06 28.44
C HIS A 9 39.23 20.86 28.36
N LEU A 10 39.32 22.19 28.27
CA LEU A 10 38.12 23.03 28.11
C LEU A 10 37.52 22.92 26.72
N ALA A 11 38.34 22.74 25.66
CA ALA A 11 37.86 22.54 24.28
C ALA A 11 37.16 21.18 24.08
N VAL A 12 37.66 20.11 24.75
CA VAL A 12 37.02 18.77 24.64
C VAL A 12 35.71 18.72 25.41
N VAL A 13 35.61 19.39 26.55
CA VAL A 13 34.36 19.47 27.33
C VAL A 13 33.30 20.34 26.59
N PHE A 14 33.73 21.40 25.88
CA PHE A 14 32.81 22.22 25.11
C PHE A 14 32.33 21.51 23.85
N ALA A 15 33.15 20.69 23.20
CA ALA A 15 32.75 19.87 22.05
C ALA A 15 31.79 18.72 22.44
N MET A 16 31.88 18.20 23.68
CA MET A 16 30.92 17.20 24.18
C MET A 16 29.59 17.82 24.66
N LEU A 17 29.59 19.09 25.07
CA LEU A 17 28.38 19.78 25.54
C LEU A 17 27.54 20.37 24.36
N THR A 18 28.14 20.59 23.20
CA THR A 18 27.39 21.08 22.03
C THR A 18 26.62 19.98 21.28
N SER A 19 26.89 18.70 21.55
CA SER A 19 26.13 17.58 21.03
C SER A 19 24.87 17.21 21.83
N LEU A 20 24.64 17.86 22.99
CA LEU A 20 23.51 17.53 23.88
C LEU A 20 22.39 18.58 23.89
N THR A 21 22.46 19.66 23.10
CA THR A 21 21.45 20.74 23.15
C THR A 21 20.60 20.86 21.85
N ALA A 22 20.63 19.88 20.96
CA ALA A 22 19.86 19.93 19.71
C ALA A 22 18.56 19.12 19.73
N ASN A 23 17.92 18.88 20.87
CA ASN A 23 16.62 18.15 20.90
C ASN A 23 15.69 18.58 22.05
N ALA A 24 15.52 19.89 22.28
CA ALA A 24 14.59 20.36 23.31
C ALA A 24 13.15 20.58 22.83
N ASP A 25 12.86 20.48 21.49
CA ASP A 25 11.51 20.77 20.97
C ASP A 25 10.99 19.81 19.88
N GLY A 26 11.68 18.73 19.61
CA GLY A 26 11.23 17.72 18.68
C GLY A 26 11.17 16.35 19.34
N GLY A 27 10.04 15.64 19.27
CA GLY A 27 9.86 14.29 19.81
C GLY A 27 11.02 13.32 19.48
N THR A 28 10.92 12.06 19.89
CA THR A 28 11.99 11.07 19.63
C THR A 28 12.34 10.98 18.13
N LEU A 29 13.55 10.48 17.80
CA LEU A 29 13.96 10.26 16.40
C LEU A 29 12.91 9.48 15.62
N GLU A 30 12.27 8.50 16.27
CA GLU A 30 11.20 7.70 15.66
C GLU A 30 9.95 8.52 15.38
N SER A 31 9.56 9.45 16.25
CA SER A 31 8.41 10.33 15.99
C SER A 31 8.68 11.32 14.87
N GLN A 32 9.91 11.83 14.79
CA GLN A 32 10.36 12.70 13.71
C GLN A 32 10.40 11.93 12.37
N LEU A 33 10.91 10.68 12.38
CA LEU A 33 10.95 9.82 11.19
C LEU A 33 9.54 9.57 10.64
N ARG A 34 8.58 9.23 11.50
CA ARG A 34 7.19 9.04 11.09
C ARG A 34 6.59 10.32 10.50
N SER A 35 6.81 11.46 11.16
CA SER A 35 6.34 12.76 10.65
C SER A 35 6.99 13.14 9.32
N ALA A 36 8.30 12.96 9.18
CA ALA A 36 9.02 13.21 7.93
C ALA A 36 8.51 12.31 6.79
N ALA A 37 8.26 11.03 7.07
CA ALA A 37 7.70 10.08 6.13
C ALA A 37 6.28 10.49 5.68
N GLU A 38 5.42 10.80 6.63
CA GLU A 38 4.03 11.24 6.40
C GLU A 38 3.96 12.51 5.54
N ASN A 39 4.90 13.43 5.73
CA ASN A 39 4.97 14.71 5.01
C ASN A 39 5.84 14.66 3.73
N GLY A 40 6.36 13.49 3.34
CA GLY A 40 7.14 13.32 2.11
C GLY A 40 8.53 13.96 2.13
N GLN A 41 9.09 14.23 3.30
CA GLN A 41 10.38 14.90 3.50
C GLN A 41 11.54 13.89 3.33
N ALA A 42 11.74 13.39 2.11
CA ALA A 42 12.67 12.29 1.81
C ALA A 42 14.12 12.55 2.30
N ALA A 43 14.62 13.78 2.16
CA ALA A 43 15.94 14.14 2.66
C ALA A 43 16.02 14.06 4.20
N GLN A 44 14.97 14.46 4.90
CA GLN A 44 14.89 14.36 6.36
C GLN A 44 14.74 12.91 6.81
N VAL A 45 13.94 12.09 6.09
CA VAL A 45 13.84 10.63 6.33
C VAL A 45 15.24 10.02 6.30
N ARG A 46 16.03 10.29 5.25
CA ARG A 46 17.41 9.79 5.14
C ARG A 46 18.27 10.23 6.31
N SER A 47 18.28 11.53 6.62
CA SER A 47 19.07 12.08 7.73
C SER A 47 18.72 11.46 9.09
N LEU A 48 17.42 11.18 9.35
CA LEU A 48 16.98 10.57 10.59
C LEU A 48 17.38 9.09 10.69
N LEU A 49 17.35 8.36 9.57
CA LEU A 49 17.86 6.98 9.50
C LEU A 49 19.38 6.94 9.75
N ASP A 50 20.14 7.87 9.17
CA ASP A 50 21.59 8.00 9.40
C ASP A 50 21.92 8.32 10.88
N GLN A 51 21.01 8.99 11.59
CA GLN A 51 21.09 9.27 13.03
C GLN A 51 20.67 8.08 13.91
N GLY A 52 20.24 6.97 13.31
CA GLY A 52 19.87 5.76 14.02
C GLY A 52 18.39 5.68 14.41
N ALA A 53 17.50 6.46 13.78
CA ALA A 53 16.06 6.28 13.95
C ALA A 53 15.67 4.85 13.53
N LYS A 54 14.81 4.20 14.32
CA LYS A 54 14.36 2.84 14.06
C LYS A 54 13.40 2.83 12.85
N LEU A 55 13.82 2.14 11.77
CA LEU A 55 13.10 2.06 10.49
C LEU A 55 11.64 1.58 10.66
N GLU A 56 11.41 0.58 11.51
CA GLU A 56 10.09 -0.02 11.75
C GLU A 56 9.38 0.54 13.00
N ALA A 57 9.72 1.76 13.44
CA ALA A 57 9.10 2.37 14.62
C ALA A 57 7.62 2.65 14.39
N ARG A 58 6.77 1.99 15.16
CA ARG A 58 5.31 2.05 15.01
C ARG A 58 4.69 3.18 15.83
N ASP A 59 3.63 3.77 15.31
CA ASP A 59 2.77 4.67 16.06
C ASP A 59 1.74 3.90 16.93
N LYS A 60 0.81 4.61 17.56
CA LYS A 60 -0.26 4.01 18.41
C LYS A 60 -1.24 3.14 17.62
N MET A 61 -1.32 3.31 16.30
CA MET A 61 -2.13 2.49 15.39
C MET A 61 -1.33 1.34 14.76
N GLY A 62 -0.08 1.16 15.15
CA GLY A 62 0.80 0.14 14.58
C GLY A 62 1.38 0.51 13.22
N ARG A 63 1.19 1.75 12.74
CA ARG A 63 1.66 2.18 11.42
C ARG A 63 3.16 2.45 11.45
N THR A 64 3.87 1.90 10.46
CA THR A 64 5.29 2.15 10.23
C THR A 64 5.49 3.47 9.47
N PRO A 65 6.71 4.04 9.46
CA PRO A 65 7.02 5.20 8.62
C PRO A 65 6.67 4.96 7.14
N LEU A 66 6.93 3.75 6.61
CA LEU A 66 6.61 3.41 5.23
C LEU A 66 5.09 3.41 4.99
N LEU A 67 4.29 2.86 5.91
CA LEU A 67 2.83 2.89 5.76
C LEU A 67 2.29 4.33 5.82
N LEU A 68 2.85 5.20 6.67
CA LEU A 68 2.48 6.62 6.73
C LEU A 68 2.82 7.37 5.43
N ALA A 69 4.01 7.14 4.87
CA ALA A 69 4.38 7.66 3.55
C ALA A 69 3.42 7.16 2.46
N THR A 70 3.02 5.89 2.53
CA THR A 70 2.09 5.29 1.57
C THR A 70 0.68 5.88 1.69
N HIS A 71 0.17 6.12 2.90
CA HIS A 71 -1.14 6.74 3.13
C HIS A 71 -1.27 8.09 2.41
N ASN A 72 -0.20 8.88 2.39
CA ASN A 72 -0.17 10.19 1.77
C ASN A 72 0.45 10.21 0.37
N ASN A 73 0.66 9.02 -0.23
CA ASN A 73 1.26 8.84 -1.55
C ASN A 73 2.62 9.55 -1.71
N GLN A 74 3.44 9.54 -0.66
CA GLN A 74 4.75 10.20 -0.62
C GLN A 74 5.83 9.30 -1.25
N VAL A 75 5.88 9.27 -2.58
CA VAL A 75 6.67 8.33 -3.37
C VAL A 75 8.15 8.34 -3.01
N GLU A 76 8.78 9.53 -2.92
CA GLU A 76 10.21 9.62 -2.65
C GLU A 76 10.57 9.27 -1.20
N ALA A 77 9.71 9.60 -0.23
CA ALA A 77 9.90 9.16 1.14
C ALA A 77 9.74 7.64 1.27
N ALA A 78 8.73 7.06 0.59
CA ALA A 78 8.53 5.62 0.53
C ALA A 78 9.74 4.91 -0.11
N ARG A 79 10.29 5.46 -1.20
CA ARG A 79 11.50 4.93 -1.84
C ARG A 79 12.68 4.88 -0.89
N VAL A 80 12.97 5.99 -0.19
CA VAL A 80 14.09 6.05 0.78
C VAL A 80 13.92 4.99 1.87
N LEU A 81 12.70 4.80 2.38
CA LEU A 81 12.40 3.81 3.41
C LEU A 81 12.56 2.38 2.89
N ILE A 82 12.05 2.10 1.69
CA ILE A 82 12.16 0.78 1.05
C ILE A 82 13.62 0.45 0.73
N ASP A 83 14.38 1.40 0.18
CA ASP A 83 15.80 1.25 -0.11
C ASP A 83 16.63 1.01 1.18
N ALA A 84 16.16 1.51 2.32
CA ALA A 84 16.72 1.24 3.64
C ALA A 84 16.29 -0.12 4.22
N GLY A 85 15.46 -0.88 3.53
CA GLY A 85 15.01 -2.22 3.93
C GLY A 85 13.71 -2.25 4.72
N ALA A 86 12.85 -1.21 4.63
CA ALA A 86 11.55 -1.22 5.29
C ALA A 86 10.67 -2.37 4.77
N ASP A 87 9.96 -3.03 5.70
CA ASP A 87 9.06 -4.14 5.39
C ASP A 87 7.78 -3.63 4.69
N VAL A 88 7.66 -3.93 3.40
CA VAL A 88 6.51 -3.56 2.57
C VAL A 88 5.22 -4.32 2.94
N ASN A 89 5.34 -5.38 3.76
CA ASN A 89 4.25 -6.22 4.23
C ASN A 89 3.85 -5.95 5.68
N ALA A 90 4.53 -5.01 6.37
CA ALA A 90 4.29 -4.70 7.77
C ALA A 90 2.87 -4.14 7.98
N LYS A 91 2.00 -4.95 8.58
CA LYS A 91 0.60 -4.59 8.85
C LYS A 91 0.47 -3.72 10.09
N ASP A 92 -0.46 -2.78 10.05
CA ASP A 92 -0.92 -1.99 11.19
C ASP A 92 -2.05 -2.70 11.97
N SER A 93 -2.66 -2.00 12.93
CA SER A 93 -3.72 -2.54 13.80
C SER A 93 -5.03 -2.86 13.07
N ILE A 94 -5.21 -2.39 11.84
CA ILE A 94 -6.39 -2.68 10.99
C ILE A 94 -6.04 -3.54 9.77
N GLU A 95 -4.89 -4.22 9.83
CA GLU A 95 -4.38 -5.13 8.79
C GLU A 95 -4.04 -4.47 7.44
N ASP A 96 -3.84 -3.15 7.41
CA ASP A 96 -3.29 -2.47 6.24
C ASP A 96 -1.77 -2.55 6.25
N SER A 97 -1.15 -2.88 5.11
CA SER A 97 0.29 -2.80 4.86
C SER A 97 0.59 -1.81 3.75
N PRO A 98 1.85 -1.35 3.58
CA PRO A 98 2.22 -0.49 2.45
C PRO A 98 1.78 -1.07 1.09
N TYR A 99 2.02 -2.37 0.86
CA TYR A 99 1.60 -3.06 -0.35
C TYR A 99 0.07 -3.05 -0.53
N LEU A 100 -0.68 -3.53 0.47
CA LEU A 100 -2.14 -3.60 0.40
C LEU A 100 -2.77 -2.23 0.21
N TYR A 101 -2.29 -1.22 0.96
CA TYR A 101 -2.84 0.12 0.88
C TYR A 101 -2.52 0.80 -0.47
N ALA A 102 -1.28 0.65 -0.98
CA ALA A 102 -0.92 1.18 -2.29
C ALA A 102 -1.82 0.60 -3.41
N GLY A 103 -2.07 -0.71 -3.38
CA GLY A 103 -3.00 -1.36 -4.30
C GLY A 103 -4.42 -0.85 -4.15
N ALA A 104 -4.94 -0.82 -2.93
CA ALA A 104 -6.32 -0.38 -2.66
C ALA A 104 -6.59 1.09 -3.04
N ARG A 105 -5.56 1.95 -3.07
CA ARG A 105 -5.69 3.39 -3.35
C ARG A 105 -5.21 3.80 -4.74
N GLY A 106 -4.66 2.88 -5.53
CA GLY A 106 -4.14 3.21 -6.86
C GLY A 106 -2.83 4.01 -6.81
N HIS A 107 -2.05 3.88 -5.73
CA HIS A 107 -0.75 4.54 -5.58
C HIS A 107 0.30 3.76 -6.37
N ASN A 108 0.21 3.80 -7.70
CA ASN A 108 0.92 2.91 -8.62
C ASN A 108 2.43 2.96 -8.49
N ASP A 109 3.03 4.13 -8.21
CA ASP A 109 4.48 4.22 -8.08
C ASP A 109 4.97 3.55 -6.79
N ILE A 110 4.24 3.71 -5.68
CA ILE A 110 4.54 2.99 -4.44
C ILE A 110 4.24 1.50 -4.59
N LEU A 111 3.15 1.13 -5.27
CA LEU A 111 2.83 -0.27 -5.56
C LEU A 111 3.97 -0.95 -6.34
N LYS A 112 4.50 -0.31 -7.39
CA LYS A 112 5.66 -0.82 -8.15
C LYS A 112 6.87 -1.03 -7.25
N LEU A 113 7.14 -0.09 -6.34
CA LEU A 113 8.23 -0.22 -5.37
C LEU A 113 8.00 -1.41 -4.42
N THR A 114 6.81 -1.57 -3.86
CA THR A 114 6.52 -2.70 -2.96
C THR A 114 6.59 -4.04 -3.68
N LEU A 115 6.07 -4.14 -4.91
CA LEU A 115 6.17 -5.35 -5.74
C LEU A 115 7.63 -5.72 -6.04
N ALA A 116 8.48 -4.74 -6.33
CA ALA A 116 9.91 -4.97 -6.59
C ALA A 116 10.70 -5.40 -5.33
N HIS A 117 10.16 -5.17 -4.13
CA HIS A 117 10.82 -5.44 -2.85
C HIS A 117 10.11 -6.50 -2.00
N GLY A 118 9.52 -7.50 -2.64
CA GLY A 118 9.02 -8.70 -1.96
C GLY A 118 7.65 -8.55 -1.32
N ALA A 119 6.73 -7.82 -1.97
CA ALA A 119 5.34 -7.81 -1.56
C ALA A 119 4.76 -9.24 -1.55
N ASP A 120 4.11 -9.62 -0.45
CA ASP A 120 3.36 -10.87 -0.36
C ASP A 120 2.02 -10.74 -1.08
N LEU A 121 1.96 -11.30 -2.29
CA LEU A 121 0.79 -11.23 -3.17
C LEU A 121 -0.43 -11.97 -2.61
N SER A 122 -0.23 -12.88 -1.66
CA SER A 122 -1.28 -13.62 -0.96
C SER A 122 -1.79 -12.88 0.29
N SER A 123 -1.12 -11.82 0.72
CA SER A 123 -1.52 -11.02 1.87
C SER A 123 -2.91 -10.43 1.66
N THR A 124 -3.72 -10.43 2.73
CA THR A 124 -5.10 -9.93 2.71
C THR A 124 -5.31 -8.81 3.72
N ASN A 125 -6.24 -7.92 3.44
CA ASN A 125 -6.74 -6.91 4.35
C ASN A 125 -7.73 -7.50 5.38
N ARG A 126 -8.26 -6.67 6.30
CA ARG A 126 -9.24 -7.07 7.32
C ARG A 126 -10.51 -7.74 6.77
N TYR A 127 -10.85 -7.52 5.51
CA TYR A 127 -11.98 -8.15 4.84
C TYR A 127 -11.60 -9.45 4.11
N GLY A 128 -10.36 -9.90 4.25
CA GLY A 128 -9.84 -11.09 3.58
C GLY A 128 -9.57 -10.88 2.08
N GLY A 129 -9.59 -9.67 1.59
CA GLY A 129 -9.32 -9.34 0.19
C GLY A 129 -7.84 -9.07 -0.06
N THR A 130 -7.30 -9.62 -1.15
CA THR A 130 -5.98 -9.23 -1.68
C THR A 130 -6.02 -7.80 -2.20
N ALA A 131 -4.88 -7.21 -2.57
CA ALA A 131 -4.81 -5.86 -3.13
C ALA A 131 -5.65 -5.68 -4.41
N LEU A 132 -5.90 -6.76 -5.15
CA LEU A 132 -6.65 -6.73 -6.41
C LEU A 132 -8.14 -6.40 -6.20
N ILE A 133 -8.74 -6.91 -5.14
CA ILE A 133 -10.17 -6.74 -4.86
C ILE A 133 -10.55 -5.27 -4.68
N PRO A 134 -9.98 -4.50 -3.72
CA PRO A 134 -10.33 -3.08 -3.59
C PRO A 134 -9.81 -2.20 -4.75
N ALA A 135 -8.81 -2.64 -5.50
CA ALA A 135 -8.40 -1.94 -6.72
C ALA A 135 -9.49 -2.05 -7.81
N ALA A 136 -10.10 -3.22 -7.93
CA ALA A 136 -11.21 -3.47 -8.87
C ALA A 136 -12.47 -2.71 -8.46
N GLU A 137 -12.85 -2.75 -7.18
CA GLU A 137 -13.95 -1.97 -6.60
C GLU A 137 -13.88 -0.48 -6.97
N ARG A 138 -12.69 0.11 -6.82
CA ARG A 138 -12.50 1.56 -6.95
C ARG A 138 -12.19 2.05 -8.36
N GLY A 139 -12.18 1.15 -9.33
CA GLY A 139 -11.96 1.53 -10.72
C GLY A 139 -10.49 1.88 -11.04
N HIS A 140 -9.52 1.33 -10.31
CA HIS A 140 -8.08 1.57 -10.52
C HIS A 140 -7.51 0.65 -11.62
N VAL A 141 -7.84 0.92 -12.88
CA VAL A 141 -7.51 0.06 -14.04
C VAL A 141 -6.02 -0.28 -14.11
N GLU A 142 -5.14 0.72 -13.99
CA GLU A 142 -3.69 0.49 -14.07
C GLU A 142 -3.18 -0.36 -12.89
N THR A 143 -3.70 -0.14 -11.69
CA THR A 143 -3.39 -0.95 -10.52
C THR A 143 -3.78 -2.41 -10.72
N VAL A 144 -4.97 -2.65 -11.28
CA VAL A 144 -5.45 -4.01 -11.62
C VAL A 144 -4.49 -4.68 -12.60
N ARG A 145 -4.04 -3.97 -13.67
CA ARG A 145 -3.04 -4.49 -14.60
C ARG A 145 -1.73 -4.85 -13.93
N LEU A 146 -1.22 -3.97 -13.06
CA LEU A 146 0.03 -4.19 -12.32
C LEU A 146 -0.06 -5.42 -11.42
N LEU A 147 -1.17 -5.59 -10.70
CA LEU A 147 -1.38 -6.72 -9.79
C LEU A 147 -1.56 -8.04 -10.53
N ILE A 148 -2.29 -8.04 -11.64
CA ILE A 148 -2.42 -9.21 -12.54
C ILE A 148 -1.03 -9.59 -13.09
N ALA A 149 -0.29 -8.63 -13.61
CA ALA A 149 1.05 -8.87 -14.15
C ALA A 149 2.04 -9.39 -13.09
N ALA A 150 1.85 -9.01 -11.83
CA ALA A 150 2.64 -9.53 -10.70
C ALA A 150 2.25 -10.96 -10.28
N GLY A 151 1.10 -11.49 -10.75
CA GLY A 151 0.64 -12.84 -10.44
C GLY A 151 -0.27 -12.95 -9.21
N VAL A 152 -0.97 -11.86 -8.82
CA VAL A 152 -1.99 -11.94 -7.76
C VAL A 152 -3.11 -12.87 -8.22
N ALA A 153 -3.59 -13.75 -7.30
CA ALA A 153 -4.67 -14.69 -7.59
C ALA A 153 -5.95 -13.93 -7.99
N VAL A 154 -6.38 -14.09 -9.25
CA VAL A 154 -7.50 -13.35 -9.85
C VAL A 154 -8.82 -13.72 -9.22
N ASP A 155 -9.01 -15.02 -8.91
CA ASP A 155 -10.24 -15.57 -8.34
C ASP A 155 -10.19 -15.72 -6.81
N HIS A 156 -9.29 -14.96 -6.15
CA HIS A 156 -9.29 -14.93 -4.68
C HIS A 156 -10.65 -14.45 -4.18
N VAL A 157 -11.19 -15.19 -3.19
CA VAL A 157 -12.49 -14.91 -2.58
C VAL A 157 -12.29 -14.30 -1.20
N ASN A 158 -12.88 -13.14 -0.94
CA ASN A 158 -12.83 -12.45 0.35
C ASN A 158 -13.88 -13.00 1.36
N LYS A 159 -13.92 -12.42 2.57
CA LYS A 159 -14.88 -12.80 3.62
C LYS A 159 -16.36 -12.52 3.28
N LEU A 160 -16.62 -11.73 2.25
CA LEU A 160 -17.96 -11.46 1.72
C LEU A 160 -18.36 -12.46 0.62
N HIS A 161 -17.51 -13.46 0.37
CA HIS A 161 -17.64 -14.39 -0.76
C HIS A 161 -17.59 -13.71 -2.12
N TRP A 162 -16.83 -12.62 -2.27
CA TRP A 162 -16.66 -11.88 -3.51
C TRP A 162 -15.24 -11.96 -4.05
N THR A 163 -15.15 -12.09 -5.37
CA THR A 163 -13.91 -11.94 -6.14
C THR A 163 -13.71 -10.49 -6.58
N ALA A 164 -12.56 -10.18 -7.17
CA ALA A 164 -12.31 -8.89 -7.80
C ALA A 164 -13.32 -8.59 -8.91
N LEU A 165 -13.72 -9.62 -9.68
CA LEU A 165 -14.76 -9.50 -10.74
C LEU A 165 -16.11 -9.13 -10.14
N LEU A 166 -16.54 -9.81 -9.07
CA LEU A 166 -17.79 -9.50 -8.39
C LEU A 166 -17.78 -8.10 -7.79
N GLU A 167 -16.69 -7.67 -7.11
CA GLU A 167 -16.61 -6.32 -6.55
C GLU A 167 -16.63 -5.23 -7.62
N ALA A 168 -15.95 -5.41 -8.75
CA ALA A 168 -16.03 -4.48 -9.87
C ALA A 168 -17.45 -4.30 -10.42
N ILE A 169 -18.28 -5.34 -10.33
CA ILE A 169 -19.66 -5.30 -10.79
C ILE A 169 -20.60 -4.82 -9.70
N ILE A 170 -20.48 -5.35 -8.47
CA ILE A 170 -21.41 -5.09 -7.37
C ILE A 170 -21.23 -3.67 -6.82
N LEU A 171 -20.00 -3.22 -6.61
CA LEU A 171 -19.68 -1.92 -6.01
C LEU A 171 -19.29 -0.87 -7.04
N GLY A 172 -18.94 -1.29 -8.25
CA GLY A 172 -18.65 -0.40 -9.36
C GLY A 172 -19.89 0.35 -9.89
N ASP A 173 -19.63 1.38 -10.67
CA ASP A 173 -20.66 2.24 -11.30
C ASP A 173 -21.07 1.79 -12.72
N GLY A 174 -20.48 0.70 -13.23
CA GLY A 174 -20.68 0.22 -14.60
C GLY A 174 -20.12 1.14 -15.70
N GLY A 175 -19.40 2.21 -15.32
CA GLY A 175 -18.74 3.11 -16.26
C GLY A 175 -17.49 2.51 -16.89
N GLN A 176 -16.85 3.26 -17.80
CA GLN A 176 -15.73 2.77 -18.61
C GLN A 176 -14.60 2.13 -17.81
N ARG A 177 -14.27 2.69 -16.64
CA ARG A 177 -13.19 2.14 -15.78
C ARG A 177 -13.52 0.72 -15.32
N HIS A 178 -14.76 0.47 -14.88
CA HIS A 178 -15.17 -0.87 -14.44
C HIS A 178 -15.34 -1.84 -15.61
N VAL A 179 -15.80 -1.35 -16.78
CA VAL A 179 -15.80 -2.13 -18.02
C VAL A 179 -14.39 -2.58 -18.39
N ASP A 180 -13.41 -1.67 -18.31
CA ASP A 180 -12.00 -1.99 -18.59
C ASP A 180 -11.42 -2.99 -17.57
N ILE A 181 -11.76 -2.85 -16.28
CA ILE A 181 -11.36 -3.80 -15.25
C ILE A 181 -11.94 -5.19 -15.50
N VAL A 182 -13.24 -5.29 -15.81
CA VAL A 182 -13.87 -6.57 -16.15
C VAL A 182 -13.18 -7.21 -17.37
N ARG A 183 -12.82 -6.41 -18.37
CA ARG A 183 -12.08 -6.88 -19.55
C ARG A 183 -10.68 -7.41 -19.18
N GLU A 184 -9.93 -6.71 -18.33
CA GLU A 184 -8.61 -7.15 -17.88
C GLU A 184 -8.69 -8.41 -17.01
N LEU A 185 -9.70 -8.52 -16.13
CA LEU A 185 -9.92 -9.72 -15.32
C LEU A 185 -10.29 -10.93 -16.19
N ILE A 186 -11.19 -10.77 -17.16
CA ILE A 186 -11.53 -11.83 -18.11
C ILE A 186 -10.29 -12.26 -18.92
N LYS A 187 -9.49 -11.31 -19.39
CA LYS A 187 -8.24 -11.59 -20.10
C LYS A 187 -7.22 -12.34 -19.24
N ALA A 188 -7.27 -12.14 -17.94
CA ALA A 188 -6.45 -12.85 -16.95
C ALA A 188 -7.12 -14.16 -16.48
N GLU A 189 -8.08 -14.68 -17.25
CA GLU A 189 -8.77 -15.96 -17.02
C GLU A 189 -9.60 -16.03 -15.73
N ALA A 190 -10.13 -14.86 -15.25
CA ALA A 190 -11.07 -14.88 -14.14
C ALA A 190 -12.26 -15.79 -14.42
N ASP A 191 -12.67 -16.61 -13.45
CA ASP A 191 -13.87 -17.44 -13.56
C ASP A 191 -15.14 -16.57 -13.55
N VAL A 192 -15.69 -16.34 -14.75
CA VAL A 192 -16.90 -15.52 -14.96
C VAL A 192 -18.18 -16.16 -14.41
N ASN A 193 -18.10 -17.41 -13.93
CA ASN A 193 -19.22 -18.16 -13.35
C ASN A 193 -19.11 -18.34 -11.84
N LEU A 194 -18.01 -17.87 -11.21
CA LEU A 194 -17.84 -17.95 -9.77
C LEU A 194 -18.85 -17.02 -9.09
N ALA A 195 -19.90 -17.62 -8.50
CA ALA A 195 -20.98 -16.93 -7.85
C ALA A 195 -20.58 -16.41 -6.46
N ASP A 196 -21.31 -15.43 -5.95
CA ASP A 196 -21.19 -14.96 -4.56
C ASP A 196 -21.79 -15.95 -3.55
N GLY A 197 -21.80 -15.56 -2.26
CA GLY A 197 -22.32 -16.39 -1.16
C GLY A 197 -23.82 -16.71 -1.26
N ASP A 198 -24.58 -15.96 -2.04
CA ASP A 198 -26.01 -16.16 -2.32
C ASP A 198 -26.24 -16.95 -3.61
N GLY A 199 -25.20 -17.40 -4.28
CA GLY A 199 -25.26 -18.13 -5.53
C GLY A 199 -25.55 -17.25 -6.76
N ILE A 200 -25.40 -15.92 -6.64
CA ILE A 200 -25.65 -14.98 -7.72
C ILE A 200 -24.36 -14.81 -8.56
N THR A 201 -24.46 -15.08 -9.85
CA THR A 201 -23.30 -15.01 -10.76
C THR A 201 -22.95 -13.56 -11.15
N PRO A 202 -21.70 -13.30 -11.61
CA PRO A 202 -21.31 -12.01 -12.17
C PRO A 202 -22.26 -11.49 -13.26
N LEU A 203 -22.74 -12.38 -14.14
CA LEU A 203 -23.68 -12.02 -15.20
C LEU A 203 -25.06 -11.62 -14.66
N GLN A 204 -25.55 -12.34 -13.63
CA GLN A 204 -26.83 -11.98 -12.97
C GLN A 204 -26.73 -10.61 -12.30
N HIS A 205 -25.64 -10.31 -11.56
CA HIS A 205 -25.39 -8.99 -11.01
C HIS A 205 -25.34 -7.89 -12.08
N ALA A 206 -24.61 -8.12 -13.17
CA ALA A 206 -24.53 -7.16 -14.27
C ALA A 206 -25.91 -6.87 -14.90
N ARG A 207 -26.75 -7.90 -15.04
CA ARG A 207 -28.14 -7.76 -15.55
C ARG A 207 -29.02 -6.98 -14.61
N GLN A 208 -28.99 -7.28 -13.30
CA GLN A 208 -29.78 -6.58 -12.27
C GLN A 208 -29.44 -5.08 -12.24
N ARG A 209 -28.18 -4.72 -12.49
CA ARG A 209 -27.69 -3.33 -12.50
C ARG A 209 -27.86 -2.64 -13.86
N GLY A 210 -28.23 -3.36 -14.92
CA GLY A 210 -28.37 -2.82 -16.25
C GLY A 210 -27.04 -2.47 -16.94
N TYR A 211 -25.92 -3.08 -16.53
CA TYR A 211 -24.58 -2.83 -17.08
C TYR A 211 -24.37 -3.58 -18.40
N LYS A 212 -24.98 -3.07 -19.48
CA LYS A 212 -25.08 -3.76 -20.78
C LYS A 212 -23.72 -4.14 -21.37
N GLU A 213 -22.72 -3.27 -21.29
CA GLU A 213 -21.41 -3.56 -21.86
C GLU A 213 -20.71 -4.68 -21.08
N ILE A 214 -20.80 -4.67 -19.74
CA ILE A 214 -20.28 -5.73 -18.88
C ILE A 214 -21.00 -7.05 -19.16
N GLN A 215 -22.34 -7.05 -19.36
CA GLN A 215 -23.09 -8.24 -19.74
C GLN A 215 -22.55 -8.86 -21.02
N VAL A 216 -22.34 -8.05 -22.05
CA VAL A 216 -21.79 -8.52 -23.34
C VAL A 216 -20.38 -9.12 -23.18
N LEU A 217 -19.53 -8.51 -22.36
CA LEU A 217 -18.19 -9.04 -22.08
C LEU A 217 -18.25 -10.39 -21.39
N LEU A 218 -19.08 -10.52 -20.36
CA LEU A 218 -19.26 -11.76 -19.59
C LEU A 218 -19.86 -12.88 -20.47
N GLU A 219 -20.88 -12.59 -21.27
CA GLU A 219 -21.51 -13.57 -22.17
C GLU A 219 -20.52 -14.08 -23.22
N ARG A 220 -19.70 -13.19 -23.80
CA ARG A 220 -18.63 -13.58 -24.73
C ARG A 220 -17.54 -14.44 -24.09
N ALA A 221 -17.34 -14.27 -22.80
CA ALA A 221 -16.39 -15.08 -22.01
C ALA A 221 -17.00 -16.40 -21.51
N GLY A 222 -18.27 -16.72 -21.86
CA GLY A 222 -18.93 -17.96 -21.49
C GLY A 222 -19.66 -17.93 -20.14
N ALA A 223 -20.00 -16.73 -19.63
CA ALA A 223 -20.81 -16.62 -18.43
C ALA A 223 -22.22 -17.17 -18.64
N ARG A 224 -22.71 -17.88 -17.62
CA ARG A 224 -24.05 -18.49 -17.58
C ARG A 224 -24.96 -17.71 -16.64
N ALA A 225 -26.24 -17.67 -16.97
CA ALA A 225 -27.27 -17.05 -16.13
C ALA A 225 -27.71 -17.97 -14.99
#